data_3b4fbe1c887050b395081ba958e967de
#
_entry.id   3b4fbe1c887050b395081ba958e967de
#
_cell.length_a   1.000
_cell.length_b   1.000
_cell.length_c   1.000
_cell.angle_alpha   90.00
_cell.angle_beta   90.00
_cell.angle_gamma   90.00
#
_symmetry.space_group_name_H-M   'P 1'
#
loop_
_entity.id
_entity.type
_entity.pdbx_description
1 polymer ?
#
loop_
_entity_poly.entity_id
_entity_poly.type
_entity_poly.pdbx_seq_one_letter_code
_entity_poly.pdbx_strand_id
1 'polypeptide(L)'
;DSRATLDSRFQQLRNGDNPQGSLGVFGGYAGQHYDYADNRAAGDGNATTHNLTVGVDYQLTDSWLIGALIAGSNDDQHPSSRFDYKARGLLLSAFSSLALFEHGWVNADLHYATMDYDDIRRSMRLGPLTRTETGSTTGKQWGARVTAGYDFPIASYLTTGPVAQFAWDYSRVSGYGEDGDDSTAMRFNDQTYHSQIGALGWRLDTQFGVFNPYAEVSYQHQFGDDVYRAG
;
A
#
# COMPACT_ATOMS: atom_id res chain seq x y z
N ASP A 1 -3.83 5.83 2.64
CA ASP A 1 -3.31 4.52 2.31
C ASP A 1 -4.44 3.56 2.00
N SER A 2 -4.44 3.01 0.77
CA SER A 2 -5.51 2.14 0.27
C SER A 2 -5.62 0.84 1.04
N ARG A 3 -4.49 0.28 1.49
CA ARG A 3 -4.48 -0.93 2.31
C ARG A 3 -5.14 -0.68 3.68
N ALA A 4 -4.86 0.45 4.30
CA ALA A 4 -5.49 0.81 5.57
C ALA A 4 -7.00 0.97 5.42
N THR A 5 -7.46 1.53 4.30
CA THR A 5 -8.89 1.66 4.00
C THR A 5 -9.53 0.27 3.85
N LEU A 6 -8.89 -0.65 3.15
CA LEU A 6 -9.38 -2.02 2.97
C LEU A 6 -9.40 -2.80 4.29
N ASP A 7 -8.32 -2.72 5.07
CA ASP A 7 -8.26 -3.37 6.38
C ASP A 7 -9.34 -2.85 7.33
N SER A 8 -9.56 -1.55 7.31
CA SER A 8 -10.62 -0.90 8.08
C SER A 8 -12.00 -1.42 7.67
N ARG A 9 -12.23 -1.58 6.36
CA ARG A 9 -13.49 -2.14 5.85
C ARG A 9 -13.68 -3.58 6.27
N PHE A 10 -12.64 -4.41 6.20
CA PHE A 10 -12.72 -5.80 6.67
C PHE A 10 -13.06 -5.89 8.14
N GLN A 11 -12.47 -5.04 8.98
CA GLN A 11 -12.77 -5.02 10.40
C GLN A 11 -14.22 -4.58 10.67
N GLN A 12 -14.68 -3.57 9.94
CA GLN A 12 -16.05 -3.08 10.03
C GLN A 12 -17.06 -4.18 9.67
N LEU A 13 -16.75 -4.95 8.63
CA LEU A 13 -17.59 -6.06 8.18
C LEU A 13 -17.64 -7.20 9.20
N ARG A 14 -16.54 -7.50 9.87
CA ARG A 14 -16.51 -8.53 10.91
C ARG A 14 -17.36 -8.17 12.13
N ASN A 15 -17.42 -6.90 12.45
CA ASN A 15 -18.14 -6.41 13.61
C ASN A 15 -19.58 -6.05 13.32
N GLY A 16 -19.99 -6.07 12.06
CA GLY A 16 -21.33 -5.72 11.61
C GLY A 16 -22.16 -6.91 11.19
N ASP A 17 -23.45 -6.69 11.07
CA ASP A 17 -24.39 -7.65 10.50
C ASP A 17 -24.59 -7.30 9.02
N ASN A 18 -24.18 -8.20 8.15
CA ASN A 18 -24.16 -7.96 6.69
C ASN A 18 -25.12 -8.92 6.00
N PRO A 19 -26.39 -8.51 5.79
CA PRO A 19 -27.33 -9.38 5.12
C PRO A 19 -26.98 -9.60 3.66
N GLN A 20 -27.38 -10.77 3.13
CA GLN A 20 -27.20 -11.12 1.73
C GLN A 20 -27.80 -10.07 0.82
N GLY A 21 -27.10 -9.73 -0.26
CA GLY A 21 -27.54 -8.73 -1.21
C GLY A 21 -27.22 -7.29 -0.82
N SER A 22 -26.56 -7.07 0.32
CA SER A 22 -26.15 -5.73 0.74
C SER A 22 -25.03 -5.21 -0.14
N LEU A 23 -25.19 -4.00 -0.63
CA LEU A 23 -24.17 -3.28 -1.38
C LEU A 23 -23.56 -2.23 -0.49
N GLY A 24 -22.23 -2.26 -0.34
CA GLY A 24 -21.49 -1.27 0.40
C GLY A 24 -20.64 -0.41 -0.53
N VAL A 25 -20.51 0.85 -0.20
CA VAL A 25 -19.59 1.77 -0.86
C VAL A 25 -18.72 2.39 0.22
N PHE A 26 -17.43 2.41 -0.02
CA PHE A 26 -16.49 2.97 0.95
C PHE A 26 -15.42 3.79 0.23
N GLY A 27 -14.77 4.66 0.97
CA GLY A 27 -13.73 5.49 0.39
C GLY A 27 -12.93 6.22 1.44
N GLY A 28 -11.86 6.82 0.99
CA GLY A 28 -10.98 7.60 1.83
C GLY A 28 -10.15 8.55 1.00
N TYR A 29 -9.82 9.69 1.59
CA TYR A 29 -8.92 10.66 1.01
C TYR A 29 -7.83 10.98 2.02
N ALA A 30 -6.59 11.01 1.56
CA ALA A 30 -5.46 11.44 2.36
C ALA A 30 -4.63 12.44 1.56
N GLY A 31 -4.30 13.56 2.19
CA GLY A 31 -3.43 14.56 1.61
C GLY A 31 -2.42 14.99 2.64
N GLN A 32 -1.16 15.14 2.22
CA GLN A 32 -0.08 15.54 3.10
C GLN A 32 0.87 16.48 2.38
N HIS A 33 1.38 17.42 3.12
CA HIS A 33 2.43 18.32 2.65
C HIS A 33 3.55 18.33 3.67
N TYR A 34 4.78 18.13 3.19
CA TYR A 34 5.97 18.10 4.02
C TYR A 34 6.96 19.14 3.56
N ASP A 35 7.53 19.87 4.49
CA ASP A 35 8.69 20.70 4.25
C ASP A 35 9.90 20.06 4.93
N TYR A 36 10.91 19.75 4.12
CA TYR A 36 12.17 19.21 4.65
C TYR A 36 13.10 20.34 4.98
N ALA A 37 13.45 20.47 6.24
CA ALA A 37 14.52 21.38 6.63
C ALA A 37 15.83 20.69 6.33
N ASP A 38 16.54 21.17 5.32
CA ASP A 38 17.86 20.66 5.01
C ASP A 38 18.90 21.64 5.51
N ASN A 39 19.75 21.15 6.38
CA ASN A 39 20.75 21.94 7.03
C ASN A 39 22.10 21.93 6.31
N ARG A 40 22.15 21.35 5.10
CA ARG A 40 23.42 21.13 4.42
C ARG A 40 23.34 21.53 2.96
N ALA A 41 24.22 21.03 2.14
CA ALA A 41 24.44 21.49 0.78
C ALA A 41 23.26 21.27 -0.18
N ALA A 42 22.26 20.48 0.18
CA ALA A 42 21.16 20.17 -0.72
C ALA A 42 20.01 21.18 -0.70
N GLY A 43 19.93 22.07 0.29
CA GLY A 43 18.86 23.05 0.42
C GLY A 43 17.56 22.45 0.97
N ASP A 44 16.54 23.29 1.09
CA ASP A 44 15.24 22.87 1.60
C ASP A 44 14.47 22.09 0.52
N GLY A 45 13.77 21.04 0.93
CA GLY A 45 12.90 20.26 0.07
C GLY A 45 11.47 20.28 0.56
N ASN A 46 10.56 19.85 -0.29
CA ASN A 46 9.15 19.67 0.08
C ASN A 46 8.53 18.50 -0.65
N ALA A 47 7.37 18.06 -0.17
CA ALA A 47 6.60 16.99 -0.80
C ALA A 47 5.11 17.25 -0.58
N THR A 48 4.31 17.01 -1.60
CA THR A 48 2.85 17.06 -1.52
C THR A 48 2.30 15.75 -2.06
N THR A 49 1.46 15.08 -1.27
CA THR A 49 0.88 13.79 -1.61
C THR A 49 -0.64 13.87 -1.51
N HIS A 50 -1.32 13.34 -2.52
CA HIS A 50 -2.77 13.18 -2.52
C HIS A 50 -3.12 11.74 -2.88
N ASN A 51 -4.00 11.12 -2.10
CA ASN A 51 -4.45 9.76 -2.33
C ASN A 51 -5.97 9.70 -2.16
N LEU A 52 -6.65 9.18 -3.18
CA LEU A 52 -8.09 8.98 -3.16
C LEU A 52 -8.38 7.50 -3.42
N THR A 53 -9.16 6.89 -2.54
CA THR A 53 -9.57 5.49 -2.65
C THR A 53 -11.08 5.41 -2.68
N VAL A 54 -11.64 4.64 -3.61
CA VAL A 54 -13.08 4.36 -3.70
C VAL A 54 -13.23 2.87 -3.93
N GLY A 55 -14.16 2.26 -3.21
CA GLY A 55 -14.43 0.85 -3.36
C GLY A 55 -15.90 0.52 -3.19
N VAL A 56 -16.25 -0.68 -3.67
CA VAL A 56 -17.58 -1.24 -3.54
C VAL A 56 -17.44 -2.68 -3.07
N ASP A 57 -18.42 -3.15 -2.31
CA ASP A 57 -18.51 -4.54 -1.93
C ASP A 57 -19.96 -5.02 -2.00
N TYR A 58 -20.12 -6.33 -2.15
CA TYR A 58 -21.41 -6.97 -2.30
C TYR A 58 -21.43 -8.27 -1.52
N GLN A 59 -22.45 -8.42 -0.68
CA GLN A 59 -22.65 -9.63 0.11
C GLN A 59 -23.35 -10.68 -0.76
N LEU A 60 -22.58 -11.64 -1.29
CA LEU A 60 -23.10 -12.70 -2.17
C LEU A 60 -23.98 -13.68 -1.40
N THR A 61 -23.51 -14.10 -0.23
CA THR A 61 -24.25 -14.97 0.68
C THR A 61 -24.12 -14.41 2.09
N ASP A 62 -24.78 -15.00 3.06
CA ASP A 62 -24.64 -14.57 4.46
C ASP A 62 -23.20 -14.68 4.97
N SER A 63 -22.38 -15.50 4.32
CA SER A 63 -21.02 -15.77 4.76
C SER A 63 -19.94 -15.33 3.76
N TRP A 64 -20.31 -14.81 2.61
CA TRP A 64 -19.34 -14.49 1.57
C TRP A 64 -19.58 -13.11 0.96
N LEU A 65 -18.56 -12.27 1.05
CA LEU A 65 -18.54 -10.93 0.49
C LEU A 65 -17.42 -10.83 -0.53
N ILE A 66 -17.71 -10.16 -1.64
CA ILE A 66 -16.70 -9.78 -2.63
C ILE A 66 -16.71 -8.28 -2.83
N GLY A 67 -15.61 -7.75 -3.33
CA GLY A 67 -15.54 -6.33 -3.60
C GLY A 67 -14.33 -5.98 -4.45
N ALA A 68 -14.27 -4.71 -4.78
CA ALA A 68 -13.18 -4.14 -5.54
C ALA A 68 -12.96 -2.70 -5.12
N LEU A 69 -11.73 -2.24 -5.27
CA LEU A 69 -11.41 -0.84 -5.05
C LEU A 69 -10.48 -0.31 -6.13
N ILE A 70 -10.56 0.98 -6.33
CA ILE A 70 -9.66 1.73 -7.17
C ILE A 70 -9.11 2.90 -6.36
N ALA A 71 -7.83 3.16 -6.49
CA ALA A 71 -7.19 4.27 -5.81
C ALA A 71 -6.26 5.00 -6.77
N GLY A 72 -6.26 6.32 -6.65
CA GLY A 72 -5.34 7.17 -7.38
C GLY A 72 -4.48 7.94 -6.41
N SER A 73 -3.22 8.14 -6.75
CA SER A 73 -2.31 8.95 -5.97
C SER A 73 -1.56 9.92 -6.87
N ASN A 74 -1.21 11.06 -6.31
CA ASN A 74 -0.46 12.10 -7.01
C ASN A 74 0.54 12.70 -6.03
N ASP A 75 1.82 12.55 -6.34
CA ASP A 75 2.90 12.98 -5.47
C ASP A 75 3.80 13.95 -6.20
N ASP A 76 4.01 15.12 -5.62
CA ASP A 76 5.04 16.06 -6.02
C ASP A 76 6.16 15.99 -4.98
N GLN A 77 7.34 15.57 -5.39
CA GLN A 77 8.47 15.36 -4.52
C GLN A 77 9.63 16.27 -4.90
N HIS A 78 10.05 17.07 -3.95
CA HIS A 78 11.21 17.95 -4.09
C HIS A 78 12.14 17.70 -2.91
N PRO A 79 12.79 16.52 -2.85
CA PRO A 79 13.61 16.17 -1.67
C PRO A 79 14.83 17.06 -1.48
N SER A 80 15.26 17.77 -2.54
CA SER A 80 16.31 18.76 -2.43
C SER A 80 16.16 19.78 -3.55
N SER A 81 16.88 20.90 -3.47
CA SER A 81 16.89 21.87 -4.56
C SER A 81 17.54 21.36 -5.83
N ARG A 82 18.20 20.21 -5.77
CA ARG A 82 18.92 19.59 -6.90
C ARG A 82 18.24 18.38 -7.50
N PHE A 83 17.17 17.90 -6.85
CA PHE A 83 16.47 16.72 -7.30
C PHE A 83 14.99 16.90 -7.03
N ASP A 84 14.18 16.71 -8.06
CA ASP A 84 12.73 16.72 -7.94
C ASP A 84 12.10 15.71 -8.91
N TYR A 85 10.87 15.29 -8.61
CA TYR A 85 10.10 14.42 -9.47
C TYR A 85 8.60 14.51 -9.15
N LYS A 86 7.80 14.06 -10.08
CA LYS A 86 6.36 13.86 -9.90
C LYS A 86 6.03 12.40 -10.06
N ALA A 87 5.19 11.88 -9.19
CA ALA A 87 4.74 10.51 -9.24
C ALA A 87 3.22 10.47 -9.28
N ARG A 88 2.67 9.64 -10.17
CA ARG A 88 1.24 9.36 -10.24
C ARG A 88 1.04 7.86 -10.16
N GLY A 89 0.10 7.45 -9.32
CA GLY A 89 -0.17 6.05 -9.09
C GLY A 89 -1.61 5.70 -9.30
N LEU A 90 -1.82 4.46 -9.75
CA LEU A 90 -3.13 3.85 -9.86
C LEU A 90 -3.06 2.48 -9.21
N LEU A 91 -4.02 2.21 -8.33
CA LEU A 91 -4.15 0.91 -7.67
C LEU A 91 -5.52 0.33 -7.97
N LEU A 92 -5.53 -0.92 -8.39
CA LEU A 92 -6.74 -1.72 -8.54
C LEU A 92 -6.63 -2.91 -7.57
N SER A 93 -7.69 -3.19 -6.84
CA SER A 93 -7.71 -4.33 -5.93
C SER A 93 -9.06 -5.02 -6.00
N ALA A 94 -9.03 -6.34 -5.97
CA ALA A 94 -10.21 -7.18 -5.78
C ALA A 94 -10.04 -7.91 -4.44
N PHE A 95 -11.10 -8.00 -3.67
CA PHE A 95 -11.03 -8.61 -2.36
C PHE A 95 -12.23 -9.49 -2.07
N SER A 96 -12.05 -10.40 -1.14
CA SER A 96 -13.07 -11.35 -0.72
C SER A 96 -12.95 -11.56 0.79
N SER A 97 -14.09 -11.70 1.44
CA SER A 97 -14.16 -12.02 2.86
C SER A 97 -15.16 -13.17 3.04
N LEU A 98 -14.70 -14.26 3.64
CA LEU A 98 -15.48 -15.48 3.82
C LEU A 98 -15.53 -15.83 5.30
N ALA A 99 -16.74 -15.99 5.81
CA ALA A 99 -16.96 -16.53 7.15
C ALA A 99 -17.05 -18.05 7.05
N LEU A 100 -16.26 -18.73 7.88
CA LEU A 100 -16.19 -20.20 7.91
C LEU A 100 -16.60 -20.67 9.30
N PHE A 101 -17.43 -21.73 9.36
CA PHE A 101 -17.91 -22.24 10.61
C PHE A 101 -18.64 -21.14 11.39
N GLU A 102 -18.61 -21.18 12.70
CA GLU A 102 -19.30 -20.16 13.51
C GLU A 102 -18.41 -18.93 13.75
N HIS A 103 -17.09 -19.12 13.83
CA HIS A 103 -16.18 -18.08 14.28
C HIS A 103 -14.91 -17.95 13.45
N GLY A 104 -14.78 -18.76 12.41
CA GLY A 104 -13.65 -18.70 11.50
C GLY A 104 -13.89 -17.69 10.37
N TRP A 105 -12.82 -17.13 9.85
CA TRP A 105 -12.90 -16.20 8.73
C TRP A 105 -11.63 -16.24 7.89
N VAL A 106 -11.79 -15.93 6.60
CA VAL A 106 -10.69 -15.77 5.65
C VAL A 106 -10.95 -14.53 4.82
N ASN A 107 -9.97 -13.65 4.79
CA ASN A 107 -9.96 -12.49 3.91
C ASN A 107 -8.83 -12.64 2.90
N ALA A 108 -9.11 -12.31 1.65
CA ALA A 108 -8.12 -12.37 0.60
C ALA A 108 -8.21 -11.12 -0.27
N ASP A 109 -7.08 -10.66 -0.77
CA ASP A 109 -7.06 -9.60 -1.77
C ASP A 109 -6.01 -9.87 -2.83
N LEU A 110 -6.31 -9.42 -4.04
CA LEU A 110 -5.38 -9.34 -5.16
C LEU A 110 -5.25 -7.86 -5.50
N HIS A 111 -4.04 -7.41 -5.74
CA HIS A 111 -3.83 -6.00 -6.08
C HIS A 111 -2.86 -5.84 -7.23
N TYR A 112 -3.07 -4.77 -7.98
CA TYR A 112 -2.21 -4.33 -9.07
C TYR A 112 -2.07 -2.82 -8.99
N ALA A 113 -0.85 -2.34 -9.02
CA ALA A 113 -0.57 -0.92 -8.96
C ALA A 113 0.41 -0.52 -10.04
N THR A 114 0.21 0.66 -10.60
CA THR A 114 1.19 1.29 -11.48
C THR A 114 1.59 2.62 -10.87
N MET A 115 2.84 2.98 -11.05
CA MET A 115 3.37 4.26 -10.62
C MET A 115 4.18 4.85 -11.76
N ASP A 116 3.79 6.02 -12.21
CA ASP A 116 4.52 6.77 -13.22
C ASP A 116 5.31 7.87 -12.55
N TYR A 117 6.61 7.86 -12.77
CA TYR A 117 7.52 8.89 -12.29
C TYR A 117 7.87 9.78 -13.48
N ASP A 118 7.26 10.96 -13.50
CA ASP A 118 7.43 11.93 -14.56
C ASP A 118 8.29 13.09 -14.07
N ASP A 119 8.87 13.81 -15.02
CA ASP A 119 9.63 15.03 -14.73
C ASP A 119 10.69 14.84 -13.66
N ILE A 120 11.35 13.67 -13.66
CA ILE A 120 12.50 13.43 -12.79
C ILE A 120 13.61 14.38 -13.22
N ARG A 121 14.06 15.22 -12.30
CA ARG A 121 15.09 16.21 -12.57
C ARG A 121 16.24 16.05 -11.61
N ARG A 122 17.43 16.06 -12.16
CA ARG A 122 18.66 16.01 -11.42
C ARG A 122 19.56 17.17 -11.89
N SER A 123 19.82 18.11 -11.01
CA SER A 123 20.66 19.27 -11.30
C SER A 123 22.08 19.04 -10.80
N MET A 124 23.05 19.38 -11.65
CA MET A 124 24.46 19.22 -11.33
C MET A 124 25.18 20.54 -11.56
N ARG A 125 26.13 20.83 -10.67
CA ARG A 125 26.95 22.03 -10.78
C ARG A 125 28.34 21.64 -11.30
N LEU A 126 28.68 22.15 -12.48
CA LEU A 126 29.96 21.90 -13.13
C LEU A 126 30.70 23.23 -13.23
N GLY A 127 31.45 23.58 -12.17
CA GLY A 127 32.12 24.88 -12.10
C GLY A 127 31.12 26.04 -12.12
N PRO A 128 31.23 26.98 -13.06
CA PRO A 128 30.26 28.08 -13.17
C PRO A 128 28.95 27.70 -13.84
N LEU A 129 28.83 26.48 -14.39
CA LEU A 129 27.65 26.03 -15.10
C LEU A 129 26.82 25.09 -14.23
N THR A 130 25.48 25.20 -14.36
CA THR A 130 24.55 24.27 -13.78
C THR A 130 23.90 23.48 -14.90
N ARG A 131 23.94 22.15 -14.82
CA ARG A 131 23.26 21.25 -15.73
C ARG A 131 22.09 20.58 -15.06
N THR A 132 21.01 20.43 -15.80
CA THR A 132 19.82 19.70 -15.35
C THR A 132 19.58 18.54 -16.29
N GLU A 133 19.56 17.33 -15.75
CA GLU A 133 19.19 16.12 -16.45
C GLU A 133 17.77 15.75 -16.09
N THR A 134 16.99 15.32 -17.07
CA THR A 134 15.59 14.94 -16.90
C THR A 134 15.35 13.51 -17.34
N GLY A 135 14.36 12.87 -16.75
CA GLY A 135 14.01 11.50 -17.11
C GLY A 135 12.61 11.16 -16.62
N SER A 136 12.14 9.99 -17.04
CA SER A 136 10.87 9.43 -16.58
C SER A 136 10.98 7.91 -16.50
N THR A 137 10.17 7.30 -15.63
CA THR A 137 10.12 5.86 -15.51
C THR A 137 8.76 5.41 -15.01
N THR A 138 8.47 4.11 -15.14
CA THR A 138 7.22 3.50 -14.70
C THR A 138 7.52 2.34 -13.77
N GLY A 139 6.85 2.30 -12.63
CA GLY A 139 6.85 1.16 -11.71
C GLY A 139 5.55 0.40 -11.80
N LYS A 140 5.63 -0.92 -11.65
CA LYS A 140 4.48 -1.81 -11.60
C LYS A 140 4.62 -2.72 -10.40
N GLN A 141 3.51 -2.95 -9.73
CA GLN A 141 3.46 -3.82 -8.56
C GLN A 141 2.18 -4.64 -8.60
N TRP A 142 2.29 -5.91 -8.28
CA TRP A 142 1.13 -6.77 -8.08
C TRP A 142 1.40 -7.75 -6.97
N GLY A 143 0.33 -8.22 -6.37
CA GLY A 143 0.47 -9.15 -5.27
C GLY A 143 -0.85 -9.69 -4.80
N ALA A 144 -0.76 -10.54 -3.80
CA ALA A 144 -1.89 -11.17 -3.15
C ALA A 144 -1.64 -11.27 -1.66
N ARG A 145 -2.71 -11.16 -0.88
CA ARG A 145 -2.65 -11.34 0.57
C ARG A 145 -3.81 -12.18 1.00
N VAL A 146 -3.55 -13.16 1.86
CA VAL A 146 -4.58 -13.98 2.50
C VAL A 146 -4.39 -13.88 4.00
N THR A 147 -5.47 -13.59 4.70
CA THR A 147 -5.49 -13.52 6.16
C THR A 147 -6.61 -14.43 6.65
N ALA A 148 -6.31 -15.31 7.59
CA ALA A 148 -7.29 -16.20 8.17
C ALA A 148 -7.20 -16.14 9.69
N GLY A 149 -8.33 -16.31 10.34
CA GLY A 149 -8.37 -16.29 11.78
C GLY A 149 -9.57 -17.04 12.33
N TYR A 150 -9.55 -17.19 13.63
CA TYR A 150 -10.64 -17.79 14.37
C TYR A 150 -10.90 -16.95 15.62
N ASP A 151 -12.15 -16.58 15.84
CA ASP A 151 -12.56 -15.70 16.92
C ASP A 151 -13.25 -16.52 18.03
N PHE A 152 -12.60 -16.62 19.20
CA PHE A 152 -13.18 -17.26 20.38
C PHE A 152 -13.86 -16.20 21.23
N PRO A 153 -15.20 -16.22 21.33
CA PRO A 153 -15.89 -15.31 22.26
C PRO A 153 -15.77 -15.84 23.68
N ILE A 154 -14.86 -15.27 24.47
CA ILE A 154 -14.62 -15.70 25.83
C ILE A 154 -15.63 -15.08 26.80
N ALA A 155 -16.03 -13.85 26.51
CA ALA A 155 -17.03 -13.12 27.27
C ALA A 155 -17.84 -12.25 26.32
N SER A 156 -18.95 -11.70 26.83
CA SER A 156 -19.77 -10.82 25.98
C SER A 156 -19.05 -9.55 25.51
N TYR A 157 -17.96 -9.19 26.19
CA TYR A 157 -17.16 -8.01 25.88
C TYR A 157 -15.76 -8.35 25.35
N LEU A 158 -15.44 -9.62 25.17
CA LEU A 158 -14.07 -10.06 24.85
C LEU A 158 -14.09 -11.19 23.85
N THR A 159 -13.41 -10.96 22.73
CA THR A 159 -13.12 -11.97 21.71
C THR A 159 -11.62 -12.04 21.49
N THR A 160 -11.09 -13.25 21.39
CA THR A 160 -9.66 -13.46 21.16
C THR A 160 -9.46 -14.65 20.22
N GLY A 161 -8.35 -14.66 19.51
CA GLY A 161 -8.07 -15.80 18.65
C GLY A 161 -6.81 -15.64 17.80
N PRO A 162 -6.39 -16.74 17.16
CA PRO A 162 -5.22 -16.74 16.29
C PRO A 162 -5.53 -16.08 14.95
N VAL A 163 -4.49 -15.48 14.37
CA VAL A 163 -4.53 -14.87 13.05
C VAL A 163 -3.29 -15.34 12.28
N ALA A 164 -3.48 -15.76 11.05
CA ALA A 164 -2.39 -16.10 10.15
C ALA A 164 -2.53 -15.29 8.86
N GLN A 165 -1.42 -14.80 8.35
CA GLN A 165 -1.40 -14.01 7.13
C GLN A 165 -0.26 -14.45 6.24
N PHE A 166 -0.52 -14.49 4.94
CA PHE A 166 0.52 -14.66 3.93
C PHE A 166 0.36 -13.55 2.90
N ALA A 167 1.44 -12.85 2.62
CA ALA A 167 1.47 -11.78 1.63
C ALA A 167 2.54 -12.08 0.59
N TRP A 168 2.16 -11.97 -0.67
CA TRP A 168 3.04 -12.13 -1.81
C TRP A 168 3.01 -10.86 -2.63
N ASP A 169 4.18 -10.26 -2.85
CA ASP A 169 4.32 -9.03 -3.59
C ASP A 169 5.42 -9.15 -4.62
N TYR A 170 5.16 -8.60 -5.80
CA TYR A 170 6.10 -8.45 -6.88
C TYR A 170 6.07 -7.01 -7.34
N SER A 171 7.24 -6.40 -7.46
CA SER A 171 7.32 -5.06 -8.01
C SER A 171 8.45 -4.97 -9.03
N ARG A 172 8.24 -4.13 -10.04
CA ARG A 172 9.21 -3.87 -11.08
C ARG A 172 9.19 -2.38 -11.37
N VAL A 173 10.37 -1.78 -11.35
CA VAL A 173 10.59 -0.42 -11.80
C VAL A 173 11.39 -0.50 -13.08
N SER A 174 10.85 0.03 -14.16
CA SER A 174 11.55 0.05 -15.46
C SER A 174 12.74 0.98 -15.37
N GLY A 175 13.82 0.58 -16.04
CA GLY A 175 15.00 1.42 -16.17
C GLY A 175 14.66 2.67 -16.98
N TYR A 176 15.41 3.72 -16.73
CA TYR A 176 15.27 4.95 -17.52
C TYR A 176 16.62 5.54 -17.85
N GLY A 177 16.65 6.31 -18.96
CA GLY A 177 17.81 7.11 -19.33
C GLY A 177 17.48 8.57 -19.16
N GLU A 178 18.43 9.35 -18.70
CA GLU A 178 18.29 10.80 -18.69
C GLU A 178 18.35 11.33 -20.12
N ASP A 179 17.46 12.27 -20.45
CA ASP A 179 17.37 12.83 -21.78
C ASP A 179 18.59 13.71 -22.08
N GLY A 180 19.08 13.64 -23.29
CA GLY A 180 20.16 14.48 -23.78
C GLY A 180 21.43 13.70 -24.09
N ASP A 181 22.28 14.33 -24.93
CA ASP A 181 23.56 13.76 -25.34
C ASP A 181 24.72 14.25 -24.49
N ASP A 182 24.43 14.74 -23.31
CA ASP A 182 25.43 15.31 -22.42
C ASP A 182 26.23 14.22 -21.70
N SER A 183 27.47 14.52 -21.40
CA SER A 183 28.33 13.60 -20.65
C SER A 183 27.86 13.30 -19.24
N THR A 184 26.86 14.07 -18.74
CA THR A 184 26.30 13.90 -17.40
C THR A 184 25.01 13.09 -17.41
N ALA A 185 24.46 12.76 -18.59
CA ALA A 185 23.27 11.92 -18.67
C ALA A 185 23.56 10.49 -18.21
N MET A 186 22.66 9.93 -17.44
CA MET A 186 22.80 8.61 -16.84
C MET A 186 21.68 7.70 -17.29
N ARG A 187 21.96 6.40 -17.29
CA ARG A 187 20.95 5.36 -17.53
C ARG A 187 20.82 4.48 -16.32
N PHE A 188 19.57 4.14 -16.01
CA PHE A 188 19.23 3.29 -14.87
C PHE A 188 18.56 2.03 -15.39
N ASN A 189 19.01 0.88 -14.93
CA ASN A 189 18.48 -0.41 -15.36
C ASN A 189 17.20 -0.78 -14.64
N ASP A 190 16.43 -1.73 -15.21
CA ASP A 190 15.24 -2.26 -14.56
C ASP A 190 15.58 -2.85 -13.20
N GLN A 191 14.67 -2.65 -12.25
CA GLN A 191 14.78 -3.19 -10.90
C GLN A 191 13.57 -4.06 -10.62
N THR A 192 13.81 -5.23 -10.04
CA THR A 192 12.76 -6.19 -9.71
C THR A 192 12.87 -6.59 -8.25
N TYR A 193 11.73 -6.67 -7.58
CA TYR A 193 11.65 -7.03 -6.17
C TYR A 193 10.56 -8.07 -5.96
N HIS A 194 10.88 -9.12 -5.22
CA HIS A 194 9.96 -10.15 -4.79
C HIS A 194 9.90 -10.22 -3.28
N SER A 195 8.71 -10.37 -2.74
CA SER A 195 8.52 -10.52 -1.30
C SER A 195 7.46 -11.58 -1.02
N GLN A 196 7.77 -12.50 -0.11
CA GLN A 196 6.84 -13.47 0.42
C GLN A 196 6.95 -13.43 1.94
N ILE A 197 5.90 -12.95 2.60
CA ILE A 197 5.91 -12.76 4.05
C ILE A 197 4.77 -13.55 4.66
N GLY A 198 5.11 -14.42 5.61
CA GLY A 198 4.15 -15.08 6.45
C GLY A 198 4.13 -14.45 7.83
N ALA A 199 2.96 -14.38 8.43
CA ALA A 199 2.78 -13.84 9.78
C ALA A 199 1.84 -14.75 10.56
N LEU A 200 2.17 -15.00 11.81
CA LEU A 200 1.31 -15.67 12.77
C LEU A 200 1.12 -14.75 13.95
N GLY A 201 -0.10 -14.61 14.40
CA GLY A 201 -0.40 -13.71 15.47
C GLY A 201 -1.55 -14.17 16.34
N TRP A 202 -1.81 -13.40 17.36
CA TRP A 202 -2.94 -13.58 18.26
C TRP A 202 -3.58 -12.22 18.47
N ARG A 203 -4.90 -12.18 18.33
CA ARG A 203 -5.66 -10.95 18.41
C ARG A 203 -6.59 -10.95 19.59
N LEU A 204 -6.75 -9.78 20.20
CA LEU A 204 -7.67 -9.53 21.29
C LEU A 204 -8.57 -8.35 20.91
N ASP A 205 -9.86 -8.56 20.85
CA ASP A 205 -10.86 -7.53 20.61
C ASP A 205 -11.74 -7.38 21.85
N THR A 206 -11.88 -6.15 22.33
CA THR A 206 -12.73 -5.85 23.46
C THR A 206 -13.82 -4.87 23.06
N GLN A 207 -14.94 -4.92 23.79
CA GLN A 207 -16.06 -4.04 23.52
C GLN A 207 -16.63 -3.52 24.83
N PHE A 208 -16.48 -2.23 25.07
CA PHE A 208 -16.97 -1.55 26.29
C PHE A 208 -17.88 -0.39 25.86
N GLY A 209 -19.17 -0.68 25.63
CA GLY A 209 -20.11 0.32 25.14
C GLY A 209 -19.73 0.80 23.75
N VAL A 210 -19.42 2.11 23.60
CA VAL A 210 -18.98 2.68 22.32
C VAL A 210 -17.48 2.59 22.12
N PHE A 211 -16.75 2.09 23.09
CA PHE A 211 -15.29 2.00 23.09
C PHE A 211 -14.87 0.55 22.80
N ASN A 212 -14.15 0.34 21.71
CA ASN A 212 -13.78 -0.98 21.21
C ASN A 212 -12.26 -1.11 21.02
N PRO A 213 -11.46 -1.17 22.09
CA PRO A 213 -10.03 -1.35 21.95
C PRO A 213 -9.69 -2.75 21.47
N TYR A 214 -8.63 -2.84 20.69
CA TYR A 214 -8.10 -4.13 20.22
C TYR A 214 -6.58 -4.15 20.35
N ALA A 215 -6.03 -5.34 20.41
CA ALA A 215 -4.59 -5.57 20.42
C ALA A 215 -4.26 -6.80 19.55
N GLU A 216 -3.12 -6.78 18.94
CA GLU A 216 -2.62 -7.90 18.15
C GLU A 216 -1.11 -8.02 18.35
N VAL A 217 -0.67 -9.26 18.61
CA VAL A 217 0.75 -9.60 18.64
C VAL A 217 1.01 -10.57 17.52
N SER A 218 2.00 -10.29 16.70
CA SER A 218 2.30 -11.13 15.55
C SER A 218 3.81 -11.32 15.36
N TYR A 219 4.16 -12.45 14.78
CA TYR A 219 5.49 -12.78 14.32
C TYR A 219 5.47 -12.88 12.80
N GLN A 220 6.40 -12.20 12.14
CA GLN A 220 6.50 -12.20 10.68
C GLN A 220 7.79 -12.88 10.24
N HIS A 221 7.72 -13.60 9.13
CA HIS A 221 8.88 -14.25 8.53
C HIS A 221 8.86 -14.05 7.02
N GLN A 222 9.99 -13.66 6.48
CA GLN A 222 10.21 -13.51 5.04
C GLN A 222 10.65 -14.86 4.49
N PHE A 223 9.87 -15.43 3.55
CA PHE A 223 10.17 -16.73 2.96
C PHE A 223 10.90 -16.63 1.62
N GLY A 224 10.73 -15.52 0.92
CA GLY A 224 11.37 -15.33 -0.36
C GLY A 224 12.70 -14.59 -0.23
N ASP A 225 13.58 -14.81 -1.19
CA ASP A 225 14.75 -13.95 -1.29
C ASP A 225 14.29 -12.56 -1.71
N ASP A 226 14.67 -11.57 -0.92
CA ASP A 226 14.52 -10.17 -1.33
C ASP A 226 15.53 -9.93 -2.45
N VAL A 227 15.16 -10.30 -3.66
CA VAL A 227 16.05 -10.10 -4.79
C VAL A 227 15.82 -8.72 -5.33
N TYR A 228 16.54 -7.78 -4.81
CA TYR A 228 16.67 -6.46 -5.40
C TYR A 228 17.84 -6.52 -6.39
N ARG A 229 17.54 -6.38 -7.66
CA ARG A 229 18.58 -6.35 -8.69
C ARG A 229 18.55 -5.03 -9.43
N ALA A 230 19.63 -4.29 -9.31
CA ALA A 230 19.95 -3.18 -10.19
C ALA A 230 21.08 -3.68 -11.09
N GLY A 231 20.75 -3.97 -12.34
CA GLY A 231 21.73 -4.56 -13.24
C GLY A 231 22.05 -3.72 -14.44
#